data_0d2b632671e5477f1bcce3256d6e38b4
#
_entry.id   0d2b632671e5477f1bcce3256d6e38b4
#
_cell.length_a   1.000
_cell.length_b   1.000
_cell.length_c   1.000
_cell.angle_alpha   90.00
_cell.angle_beta   90.00
_cell.angle_gamma   90.00
#
_symmetry.space_group_name_H-M   'P 1'
#
loop_
_entity.id
_entity.type
_entity.pdbx_description
1 polymer ?
#
loop_
_entity_poly.entity_id
_entity_poly.type
_entity_poly.pdbx_seq_one_letter_code
_entity_poly.pdbx_strand_id
1 'polypeptide(L)'
;DTFKAMEVGDDDDYHFAFEQKDGVDQKKGCIHIPTTIPALEEAFQKYHDQLNCFIVEPLLQGAGGMQMYDISFLKRARELCSQYDVLLIFDEVATGFGRTGHRFVADVVLPDILVLGKALTGGYIGHACTVANHKVYEAFYSDDDRKALMHGPTFMGNALACAVSLKAIEIFERDDYMSKIKNIEAITRRELADFQDERIKEIRIMGGCACIEVKDPAVLAGYQQFAYERGVFSRPFLSYMYSMVPYVIEEPDLVKIFDTMKAWFRR
;
A
#
# COMPACT_ATOMS: atom_id res chain seq x y z
N ASP A 1 2.19 -0.75 -30.65
CA ASP A 1 3.28 -0.54 -29.68
C ASP A 1 2.76 -0.93 -28.30
N THR A 2 3.39 -1.97 -27.71
CA THR A 2 2.98 -2.50 -26.42
C THR A 2 3.64 -1.66 -25.33
N PHE A 3 2.84 -0.91 -24.60
CA PHE A 3 3.29 -0.13 -23.45
C PHE A 3 3.66 -1.07 -22.30
N LYS A 4 4.82 -0.86 -21.69
CA LYS A 4 5.25 -1.61 -20.52
C LYS A 4 5.15 -0.74 -19.27
N ALA A 5 4.50 -1.28 -18.25
CA ALA A 5 4.54 -0.73 -16.90
C ALA A 5 5.57 -1.52 -16.07
N MET A 6 6.21 -0.85 -15.14
CA MET A 6 7.03 -1.48 -14.12
C MET A 6 6.31 -1.39 -12.79
N GLU A 7 6.07 -2.53 -12.19
CA GLU A 7 5.40 -2.67 -10.90
C GLU A 7 6.39 -3.26 -9.89
N VAL A 8 6.25 -2.88 -8.64
CA VAL A 8 7.07 -3.41 -7.56
C VAL A 8 6.25 -4.40 -6.75
N GLY A 9 6.74 -5.62 -6.67
CA GLY A 9 6.15 -6.69 -5.88
C GLY A 9 7.18 -7.78 -5.62
N ASP A 10 6.92 -8.63 -4.63
CA ASP A 10 7.71 -9.85 -4.45
C ASP A 10 7.34 -10.84 -5.56
N ASP A 11 8.35 -11.43 -6.21
CA ASP A 11 8.20 -12.29 -7.39
C ASP A 11 7.25 -13.48 -7.18
N ASP A 12 7.08 -13.96 -5.95
CA ASP A 12 6.34 -15.18 -5.67
C ASP A 12 4.82 -14.97 -5.45
N ASP A 13 4.39 -13.78 -5.01
CA ASP A 13 2.99 -13.58 -4.58
C ASP A 13 2.07 -13.00 -5.69
N TYR A 14 2.61 -12.27 -6.64
CA TYR A 14 1.83 -11.69 -7.75
C TYR A 14 1.55 -12.66 -8.90
N HIS A 15 2.28 -13.74 -9.01
CA HIS A 15 2.03 -14.77 -10.01
C HIS A 15 0.62 -15.38 -9.92
N PHE A 16 0.04 -15.42 -8.73
CA PHE A 16 -1.23 -16.12 -8.50
C PHE A 16 -2.46 -15.36 -9.06
N ALA A 17 -2.40 -14.05 -9.19
CA ALA A 17 -3.55 -13.25 -9.64
C ALA A 17 -3.63 -13.14 -11.18
N PHE A 18 -2.53 -13.26 -11.89
CA PHE A 18 -2.46 -13.01 -13.34
C PHE A 18 -2.28 -14.26 -14.20
N GLU A 19 -1.78 -15.37 -13.68
CA GLU A 19 -1.61 -16.60 -14.47
C GLU A 19 -2.91 -17.33 -14.80
N GLN A 20 -4.02 -17.01 -14.14
CA GLN A 20 -5.29 -17.75 -14.33
C GLN A 20 -6.20 -17.18 -15.42
N LYS A 21 -5.87 -16.08 -16.08
CA LYS A 21 -6.66 -15.53 -17.18
C LYS A 21 -6.04 -15.83 -18.55
N ASP A 22 -6.57 -16.88 -19.18
CA ASP A 22 -6.63 -17.06 -20.64
C ASP A 22 -5.34 -17.42 -21.41
N GLY A 23 -4.30 -17.96 -20.78
CA GLY A 23 -3.14 -18.46 -21.53
C GLY A 23 -2.40 -17.37 -22.36
N VAL A 24 -2.81 -16.13 -22.24
CA VAL A 24 -2.10 -14.97 -22.75
C VAL A 24 -1.06 -14.61 -21.71
N ASP A 25 0.19 -14.58 -22.14
CA ASP A 25 1.29 -14.08 -21.33
C ASP A 25 1.05 -12.59 -21.03
N GLN A 26 0.29 -12.34 -19.96
CA GLN A 26 -0.05 -10.97 -19.51
C GLN A 26 1.19 -10.21 -19.01
N LYS A 27 2.31 -10.92 -18.80
CA LYS A 27 3.62 -10.34 -18.49
C LYS A 27 4.23 -9.58 -19.66
N LYS A 28 3.69 -9.67 -20.85
CA LYS A 28 4.24 -8.95 -22.02
C LYS A 28 4.26 -7.43 -21.88
N GLY A 29 3.57 -6.87 -20.91
CA GLY A 29 3.50 -5.43 -20.67
C GLY A 29 4.03 -4.97 -19.31
N CYS A 30 4.44 -5.88 -18.41
CA CYS A 30 4.84 -5.53 -17.04
C CYS A 30 6.18 -6.18 -16.66
N ILE A 31 7.00 -5.45 -15.91
CA ILE A 31 8.27 -5.93 -15.35
C ILE A 31 8.17 -5.78 -13.83
N HIS A 32 8.24 -6.89 -13.10
CA HIS A 32 8.25 -6.91 -11.64
C HIS A 32 9.67 -6.88 -11.11
N ILE A 33 9.92 -6.06 -10.11
CA ILE A 33 11.21 -5.94 -9.44
C ILE A 33 11.05 -5.92 -7.91
N PRO A 34 12.01 -6.44 -7.15
CA PRO A 34 12.03 -6.29 -5.71
C PRO A 34 12.31 -4.81 -5.30
N THR A 35 11.88 -4.43 -4.10
CA THR A 35 12.05 -3.07 -3.53
C THR A 35 13.50 -2.77 -3.12
N THR A 36 14.45 -3.00 -4.02
CA THR A 36 15.86 -2.72 -3.80
C THR A 36 16.41 -1.74 -4.84
N ILE A 37 17.25 -0.80 -4.41
CA ILE A 37 17.86 0.20 -5.33
C ILE A 37 18.63 -0.47 -6.47
N PRO A 38 19.45 -1.51 -6.24
CA PRO A 38 20.14 -2.19 -7.34
C PRO A 38 19.21 -2.78 -8.40
N ALA A 39 18.13 -3.44 -7.98
CA ALA A 39 17.16 -4.00 -8.93
C ALA A 39 16.42 -2.92 -9.72
N LEU A 40 16.08 -1.81 -9.06
CA LEU A 40 15.48 -0.65 -9.70
C LEU A 40 16.41 -0.06 -10.76
N GLU A 41 17.68 0.18 -10.43
CA GLU A 41 18.69 0.74 -11.34
C GLU A 41 18.94 -0.19 -12.54
N GLU A 42 19.07 -1.49 -12.30
CA GLU A 42 19.23 -2.50 -13.35
C GLU A 42 18.03 -2.50 -14.30
N ALA A 43 16.82 -2.46 -13.77
CA ALA A 43 15.59 -2.43 -14.58
C ALA A 43 15.53 -1.17 -15.45
N PHE A 44 15.82 0.00 -14.90
CA PHE A 44 15.87 1.24 -15.67
C PHE A 44 17.00 1.22 -16.71
N GLN A 45 18.18 0.76 -16.36
CA GLN A 45 19.29 0.63 -17.30
C GLN A 45 18.94 -0.24 -18.50
N LYS A 46 18.18 -1.30 -18.27
CA LYS A 46 17.86 -2.29 -19.31
C LYS A 46 16.62 -1.94 -20.14
N TYR A 47 15.62 -1.26 -19.53
CA TYR A 47 14.29 -1.17 -20.12
C TYR A 47 13.74 0.25 -20.25
N HIS A 48 14.48 1.30 -19.86
CA HIS A 48 13.96 2.68 -19.81
C HIS A 48 13.30 3.16 -21.11
N ASP A 49 13.79 2.72 -22.28
CA ASP A 49 13.26 3.05 -23.61
C ASP A 49 11.92 2.36 -23.93
N GLN A 50 11.49 1.44 -23.07
CA GLN A 50 10.26 0.66 -23.19
C GLN A 50 9.28 0.94 -22.05
N LEU A 51 9.69 1.71 -21.04
CA LEU A 51 8.87 2.02 -19.88
C LEU A 51 8.04 3.29 -20.11
N ASN A 52 6.76 3.23 -19.82
CA ASN A 52 5.89 4.41 -19.73
C ASN A 52 5.70 4.87 -18.30
N CYS A 53 5.58 3.93 -17.37
CA CYS A 53 5.38 4.24 -15.96
C CYS A 53 6.06 3.21 -15.06
N PHE A 54 6.31 3.68 -13.85
CA PHE A 54 6.66 2.87 -12.69
C PHE A 54 5.59 3.05 -11.63
N ILE A 55 4.88 1.97 -11.27
CA ILE A 55 3.84 1.98 -10.26
C ILE A 55 4.30 1.26 -8.99
N VAL A 56 3.97 1.81 -7.83
CA VAL A 56 4.37 1.24 -6.54
C VAL A 56 3.40 1.65 -5.43
N GLU A 57 3.11 0.72 -4.49
CA GLU A 57 2.57 1.07 -3.17
C GLU A 57 3.71 1.68 -2.33
N PRO A 58 3.66 2.98 -1.97
CA PRO A 58 4.82 3.64 -1.37
C PRO A 58 5.02 3.24 0.11
N LEU A 59 6.24 2.86 0.47
CA LEU A 59 6.75 2.45 1.78
C LEU A 59 6.21 1.13 2.33
N LEU A 60 4.99 0.74 2.01
CA LEU A 60 4.32 -0.45 2.50
C LEU A 60 3.57 -1.12 1.36
N GLN A 61 3.97 -2.31 0.99
CA GLN A 61 3.25 -3.16 0.05
C GLN A 61 2.27 -4.04 0.83
N GLY A 62 0.96 -3.79 0.67
CA GLY A 62 -0.05 -4.52 1.43
C GLY A 62 -0.20 -5.97 0.97
N ALA A 63 -0.69 -6.17 -0.25
CA ALA A 63 -0.91 -7.49 -0.84
C ALA A 63 0.40 -8.26 -1.10
N GLY A 64 1.51 -7.56 -1.33
CA GLY A 64 2.85 -8.13 -1.47
C GLY A 64 3.49 -8.57 -0.13
N GLY A 65 2.69 -8.92 0.88
CA GLY A 65 3.20 -9.51 2.11
C GLY A 65 3.54 -8.51 3.21
N MET A 66 2.92 -7.36 3.24
CA MET A 66 3.20 -6.29 4.22
C MET A 66 4.69 -5.92 4.24
N GLN A 67 5.33 -5.90 3.06
CA GLN A 67 6.72 -5.53 2.92
C GLN A 67 6.89 -4.03 3.21
N MET A 68 7.84 -3.71 4.06
CA MET A 68 8.16 -2.32 4.42
C MET A 68 9.57 -2.01 3.93
N TYR A 69 9.76 -0.85 3.31
CA TYR A 69 11.05 -0.46 2.74
C TYR A 69 11.33 1.03 2.96
N ASP A 70 12.59 1.41 2.80
CA ASP A 70 13.05 2.76 3.11
C ASP A 70 12.68 3.77 2.01
N ILE A 71 12.44 5.01 2.41
CA ILE A 71 12.10 6.13 1.54
C ILE A 71 13.16 6.43 0.46
N SER A 72 14.40 6.00 0.67
CA SER A 72 15.48 6.17 -0.31
C SER A 72 15.20 5.47 -1.63
N PHE A 73 14.51 4.33 -1.59
CA PHE A 73 14.05 3.64 -2.79
C PHE A 73 13.13 4.53 -3.65
N LEU A 74 12.15 5.17 -3.03
CA LEU A 74 11.21 6.05 -3.73
C LEU A 74 11.86 7.33 -4.25
N LYS A 75 12.81 7.88 -3.49
CA LYS A 75 13.62 9.03 -3.94
C LYS A 75 14.41 8.66 -5.19
N ARG A 76 15.07 7.49 -5.17
CA ARG A 76 15.81 6.98 -6.32
C ARG A 76 14.88 6.68 -7.51
N ALA A 77 13.71 6.11 -7.28
CA ALA A 77 12.71 5.90 -8.32
C ALA A 77 12.28 7.22 -8.96
N ARG A 78 12.04 8.28 -8.18
CA ARG A 78 11.71 9.62 -8.70
C ARG A 78 12.83 10.19 -9.59
N GLU A 79 14.09 10.05 -9.16
CA GLU A 79 15.25 10.49 -9.94
C GLU A 79 15.29 9.80 -11.30
N LEU A 80 15.19 8.48 -11.31
CA LEU A 80 15.24 7.67 -12.53
C LEU A 80 14.04 7.94 -13.44
N CYS A 81 12.85 8.01 -12.89
CA CYS A 81 11.65 8.37 -13.64
C CYS A 81 11.79 9.75 -14.30
N SER A 82 12.37 10.72 -13.59
CA SER A 82 12.61 12.05 -14.14
C SER A 82 13.70 12.05 -15.23
N GLN A 83 14.76 11.27 -15.03
CA GLN A 83 15.88 11.16 -15.97
C GLN A 83 15.45 10.54 -17.30
N TYR A 84 14.58 9.55 -17.26
CA TYR A 84 14.19 8.75 -18.43
C TYR A 84 12.78 9.07 -18.97
N ASP A 85 12.14 10.13 -18.44
CA ASP A 85 10.79 10.55 -18.84
C ASP A 85 9.72 9.45 -18.64
N VAL A 86 9.87 8.66 -17.57
CA VAL A 86 8.93 7.62 -17.13
C VAL A 86 8.00 8.20 -16.07
N LEU A 87 6.70 7.93 -16.13
CA LEU A 87 5.74 8.41 -15.14
C LEU A 87 5.88 7.61 -13.84
N LEU A 88 5.99 8.32 -12.71
CA LEU A 88 5.93 7.71 -11.37
C LEU A 88 4.49 7.72 -10.87
N ILE A 89 3.98 6.55 -10.53
CA ILE A 89 2.62 6.36 -10.00
C ILE A 89 2.71 5.82 -8.58
N PHE A 90 2.09 6.51 -7.63
CA PHE A 90 1.90 6.00 -6.28
C PHE A 90 0.49 5.45 -6.10
N ASP A 91 0.40 4.17 -5.75
CA ASP A 91 -0.82 3.58 -5.24
C ASP A 91 -0.90 3.78 -3.72
N GLU A 92 -1.53 4.89 -3.31
CA GLU A 92 -1.80 5.18 -1.90
C GLU A 92 -3.21 4.75 -1.45
N VAL A 93 -3.84 3.83 -2.15
CA VAL A 93 -5.14 3.28 -1.75
C VAL A 93 -5.09 2.65 -0.36
N ALA A 94 -4.00 1.96 -0.02
CA ALA A 94 -3.79 1.35 1.29
C ALA A 94 -2.86 2.17 2.20
N THR A 95 -1.90 2.89 1.63
CA THR A 95 -0.81 3.55 2.34
C THR A 95 -1.09 4.99 2.70
N GLY A 96 -2.02 5.64 2.02
CA GLY A 96 -2.43 7.03 2.28
C GLY A 96 -3.17 7.21 3.61
N PHE A 97 -3.48 8.45 3.91
CA PHE A 97 -4.19 8.86 5.12
C PHE A 97 -3.51 8.37 6.41
N GLY A 98 -2.19 8.47 6.46
CA GLY A 98 -1.42 8.21 7.68
C GLY A 98 -0.98 6.78 7.89
N ARG A 99 -1.38 5.80 7.08
CA ARG A 99 -1.10 4.37 7.33
C ARG A 99 0.38 4.07 7.51
N THR A 100 1.25 4.74 6.80
CA THR A 100 2.71 4.60 6.87
C THR A 100 3.38 5.55 7.88
N GLY A 101 2.60 6.35 8.63
CA GLY A 101 3.13 7.42 9.47
C GLY A 101 3.29 8.77 8.75
N HIS A 102 3.12 8.81 7.43
CA HIS A 102 2.99 10.03 6.63
C HIS A 102 1.52 10.26 6.30
N ARG A 103 1.07 11.52 6.23
CA ARG A 103 -0.29 11.82 5.77
C ARG A 103 -0.51 11.22 4.38
N PHE A 104 0.38 11.56 3.46
CA PHE A 104 0.61 10.89 2.18
C PHE A 104 2.11 10.77 1.97
N VAL A 105 2.58 9.67 1.40
CA VAL A 105 3.99 9.54 1.03
C VAL A 105 4.32 10.50 -0.11
N ALA A 106 3.33 10.84 -0.92
CA ALA A 106 3.40 11.89 -1.93
C ALA A 106 3.83 13.27 -1.38
N ASP A 107 3.63 13.55 -0.08
CA ASP A 107 4.13 14.79 0.55
C ASP A 107 5.68 14.82 0.65
N VAL A 108 6.34 13.67 0.57
CA VAL A 108 7.80 13.54 0.68
C VAL A 108 8.46 13.29 -0.68
N VAL A 109 7.86 12.45 -1.52
CA VAL A 109 8.31 12.16 -2.89
C VAL A 109 7.12 12.36 -3.81
N LEU A 110 7.13 13.40 -4.64
CA LEU A 110 6.00 13.76 -5.48
C LEU A 110 5.92 12.81 -6.70
N PRO A 111 4.83 12.03 -6.84
CA PRO A 111 4.59 11.23 -8.05
C PRO A 111 3.98 12.10 -9.17
N ASP A 112 3.91 11.54 -10.38
CA ASP A 112 3.17 12.13 -11.49
C ASP A 112 1.67 11.82 -11.39
N ILE A 113 1.35 10.63 -10.87
CA ILE A 113 -0.01 10.17 -10.64
C ILE A 113 -0.12 9.59 -9.22
N LEU A 114 -1.18 9.95 -8.52
CA LEU A 114 -1.49 9.47 -7.18
C LEU A 114 -2.88 8.82 -7.19
N VAL A 115 -2.95 7.56 -6.73
CA VAL A 115 -4.22 6.83 -6.61
C VAL A 115 -4.62 6.76 -5.13
N LEU A 116 -5.86 7.17 -4.84
CA LEU A 116 -6.43 7.22 -3.50
C LEU A 116 -7.72 6.40 -3.43
N GLY A 117 -7.98 5.78 -2.29
CA GLY A 117 -9.20 4.99 -2.05
C GLY A 117 -9.35 4.66 -0.56
N LYS A 118 -10.10 3.62 -0.24
CA LYS A 118 -10.30 3.11 1.14
C LYS A 118 -10.60 4.23 2.16
N ALA A 119 -9.56 4.71 2.87
CA ALA A 119 -9.71 5.75 3.88
C ALA A 119 -10.20 7.10 3.32
N LEU A 120 -10.14 7.31 2.00
CA LEU A 120 -10.67 8.50 1.33
C LEU A 120 -12.11 8.83 1.74
N THR A 121 -12.91 7.81 2.04
CA THR A 121 -14.31 7.99 2.47
C THR A 121 -14.56 7.62 3.94
N GLY A 122 -13.50 7.32 4.70
CA GLY A 122 -13.64 6.80 6.06
C GLY A 122 -14.42 5.48 6.15
N GLY A 123 -14.58 4.77 5.03
CA GLY A 123 -15.30 3.49 4.95
C GLY A 123 -16.83 3.60 4.77
N TYR A 124 -17.39 4.80 4.62
CA TYR A 124 -18.83 5.00 4.48
C TYR A 124 -19.37 4.64 3.10
N ILE A 125 -18.59 4.80 2.05
CA ILE A 125 -18.98 4.49 0.67
C ILE A 125 -17.76 4.08 -0.14
N GLY A 126 -17.95 3.18 -1.12
CA GLY A 126 -16.91 2.84 -2.09
C GLY A 126 -16.61 4.03 -3.01
N HIS A 127 -15.39 4.55 -2.96
CA HIS A 127 -14.93 5.63 -3.83
C HIS A 127 -13.41 5.58 -3.97
N ALA A 128 -12.93 5.98 -5.13
CA ALA A 128 -11.51 6.14 -5.43
C ALA A 128 -11.29 7.41 -6.24
N CYS A 129 -10.08 7.92 -6.19
CA CYS A 129 -9.68 9.12 -6.90
C CYS A 129 -8.28 8.92 -7.48
N THR A 130 -8.10 9.34 -8.72
CA THR A 130 -6.79 9.44 -9.36
C THR A 130 -6.46 10.92 -9.54
N VAL A 131 -5.37 11.36 -8.94
CA VAL A 131 -4.85 12.71 -9.04
C VAL A 131 -3.65 12.69 -9.97
N ALA A 132 -3.64 13.52 -11.00
CA ALA A 132 -2.55 13.63 -11.94
C ALA A 132 -1.92 15.02 -11.93
N ASN A 133 -0.62 15.10 -12.22
CA ASN A 133 0.04 16.38 -12.37
C ASN A 133 -0.33 17.03 -13.72
N HIS A 134 0.10 18.29 -13.90
CA HIS A 134 -0.22 19.06 -15.10
C HIS A 134 0.34 18.43 -16.39
N LYS A 135 1.53 17.82 -16.35
CA LYS A 135 2.13 17.12 -17.49
C LYS A 135 1.21 16.00 -18.01
N VAL A 136 0.64 15.20 -17.11
CA VAL A 136 -0.30 14.14 -17.49
C VAL A 136 -1.60 14.71 -18.03
N TYR A 137 -2.13 15.76 -17.39
CA TYR A 137 -3.34 16.45 -17.85
C TYR A 137 -3.20 17.00 -19.27
N GLU A 138 -2.11 17.70 -19.56
CA GLU A 138 -1.82 18.30 -20.87
C GLU A 138 -1.78 17.28 -22.02
N ALA A 139 -1.43 16.02 -21.73
CA ALA A 139 -1.42 14.96 -22.74
C ALA A 139 -2.82 14.67 -23.32
N PHE A 140 -3.87 14.93 -22.54
CA PHE A 140 -5.28 14.72 -22.90
C PHE A 140 -6.01 16.02 -23.25
N TYR A 141 -5.48 17.18 -22.84
CA TYR A 141 -6.08 18.49 -23.08
C TYR A 141 -5.77 18.95 -24.50
N SER A 142 -6.71 18.74 -25.43
CA SER A 142 -6.54 19.02 -26.85
C SER A 142 -7.89 19.13 -27.55
N ASP A 143 -7.93 19.90 -28.67
CA ASP A 143 -9.05 19.93 -29.58
C ASP A 143 -9.06 18.70 -30.54
N ASP A 144 -8.07 17.83 -30.47
CA ASP A 144 -8.01 16.58 -31.22
C ASP A 144 -8.72 15.46 -30.45
N ASP A 145 -9.88 15.04 -30.91
CA ASP A 145 -10.71 13.99 -30.28
C ASP A 145 -9.95 12.68 -30.04
N ARG A 146 -8.87 12.40 -30.78
CA ARG A 146 -8.03 11.20 -30.62
C ARG A 146 -7.21 11.24 -29.33
N LYS A 147 -7.05 12.41 -28.72
CA LYS A 147 -6.34 12.59 -27.46
C LYS A 147 -7.26 12.56 -26.26
N ALA A 148 -8.57 12.48 -26.44
CA ALA A 148 -9.52 12.43 -25.35
C ALA A 148 -9.29 11.22 -24.46
N LEU A 149 -9.33 11.43 -23.12
CA LEU A 149 -9.33 10.34 -22.16
C LEU A 149 -10.65 9.58 -22.23
N MET A 150 -10.66 8.48 -23.01
CA MET A 150 -11.84 7.64 -23.23
C MET A 150 -12.12 6.71 -22.05
N HIS A 151 -12.07 7.25 -20.82
CA HIS A 151 -12.38 6.55 -19.58
C HIS A 151 -13.30 7.42 -18.72
N GLY A 152 -14.51 6.92 -18.47
CA GLY A 152 -15.51 7.65 -17.69
C GLY A 152 -16.64 6.72 -17.27
N PRO A 153 -16.56 6.04 -16.11
CA PRO A 153 -17.69 5.30 -15.58
C PRO A 153 -18.92 6.18 -15.44
N THR A 154 -20.12 5.63 -15.67
CA THR A 154 -21.39 6.38 -15.64
C THR A 154 -21.57 7.23 -14.38
N PHE A 155 -21.11 6.76 -13.24
CA PHE A 155 -21.21 7.44 -11.95
C PHE A 155 -19.89 8.13 -11.53
N MET A 156 -19.00 8.43 -12.46
CA MET A 156 -17.81 9.25 -12.17
C MET A 156 -18.24 10.62 -11.63
N GLY A 157 -17.50 11.11 -10.62
CA GLY A 157 -17.82 12.38 -9.98
C GLY A 157 -19.11 12.33 -9.14
N ASN A 158 -19.49 11.16 -8.63
CA ASN A 158 -20.65 11.00 -7.77
C ASN A 158 -20.65 12.01 -6.63
N ALA A 159 -21.62 12.93 -6.62
CA ALA A 159 -21.65 14.05 -5.69
C ALA A 159 -21.73 13.62 -4.22
N LEU A 160 -22.45 12.53 -3.91
CA LEU A 160 -22.52 11.96 -2.56
C LEU A 160 -21.14 11.44 -2.12
N ALA A 161 -20.48 10.66 -2.97
CA ALA A 161 -19.16 10.11 -2.67
C ALA A 161 -18.11 11.22 -2.50
N CYS A 162 -18.15 12.26 -3.33
CA CYS A 162 -17.29 13.44 -3.20
C CYS A 162 -17.53 14.18 -1.88
N ALA A 163 -18.80 14.38 -1.50
CA ALA A 163 -19.14 15.04 -0.23
C ALA A 163 -18.67 14.22 0.99
N VAL A 164 -18.82 12.91 0.95
CA VAL A 164 -18.31 11.99 1.99
C VAL A 164 -16.79 12.06 2.07
N SER A 165 -16.09 12.05 0.93
CA SER A 165 -14.62 12.15 0.88
C SER A 165 -14.12 13.46 1.46
N LEU A 166 -14.72 14.60 1.09
CA LEU A 166 -14.38 15.90 1.64
C LEU A 166 -14.59 15.94 3.16
N LYS A 167 -15.69 15.36 3.64
CA LYS A 167 -15.97 15.31 5.08
C LYS A 167 -15.01 14.39 5.83
N ALA A 168 -14.60 13.27 5.23
CA ALA A 168 -13.61 12.38 5.81
C ALA A 168 -12.24 13.06 5.95
N ILE A 169 -11.82 13.82 4.94
CA ILE A 169 -10.58 14.62 4.97
C ILE A 169 -10.66 15.70 6.07
N GLU A 170 -11.77 16.45 6.12
CA GLU A 170 -11.99 17.45 7.17
C GLU A 170 -11.88 16.86 8.59
N ILE A 171 -12.50 15.70 8.82
CA ILE A 171 -12.44 15.01 10.11
C ILE A 171 -11.01 14.55 10.41
N PHE A 172 -10.32 13.99 9.43
CA PHE A 172 -8.94 13.53 9.57
C PHE A 172 -8.02 14.67 10.04
N GLU A 173 -8.16 15.86 9.46
CA GLU A 173 -7.38 17.05 9.83
C GLU A 173 -7.81 17.64 11.16
N ARG A 174 -9.13 17.87 11.34
CA ARG A 174 -9.70 18.50 12.54
C ARG A 174 -9.37 17.73 13.82
N ASP A 175 -9.45 16.41 13.77
CA ASP A 175 -9.30 15.54 14.94
C ASP A 175 -7.85 15.01 15.10
N ASP A 176 -6.90 15.61 14.41
CA ASP A 176 -5.45 15.35 14.47
C ASP A 176 -5.13 13.83 14.43
N TYR A 177 -5.57 13.17 13.36
CA TYR A 177 -5.34 11.74 13.20
C TYR A 177 -3.86 11.37 13.11
N MET A 178 -3.00 12.30 12.65
CA MET A 178 -1.56 12.03 12.59
C MET A 178 -0.95 11.83 13.99
N SER A 179 -1.38 12.58 14.99
CA SER A 179 -0.95 12.36 16.38
C SER A 179 -1.47 11.02 16.93
N LYS A 180 -2.71 10.63 16.59
CA LYS A 180 -3.25 9.32 16.96
C LYS A 180 -2.43 8.17 16.36
N ILE A 181 -2.07 8.28 15.07
CA ILE A 181 -1.25 7.28 14.37
C ILE A 181 0.14 7.17 14.99
N LYS A 182 0.78 8.30 15.33
CA LYS A 182 2.05 8.30 16.06
C LYS A 182 1.95 7.57 17.39
N ASN A 183 0.85 7.77 18.13
CA ASN A 183 0.61 7.08 19.39
C ASN A 183 0.41 5.58 19.18
N ILE A 184 -0.37 5.18 18.17
CA ILE A 184 -0.55 3.77 17.78
C ILE A 184 0.80 3.12 17.48
N GLU A 185 1.64 3.77 16.68
CA GLU A 185 2.97 3.25 16.36
C GLU A 185 3.85 3.11 17.61
N ALA A 186 3.85 4.10 18.50
CA ALA A 186 4.62 4.07 19.73
C ALA A 186 4.19 2.92 20.66
N ILE A 187 2.87 2.73 20.85
CA ILE A 187 2.32 1.61 21.61
C ILE A 187 2.71 0.28 20.96
N THR A 188 2.53 0.17 19.65
CA THR A 188 2.86 -1.04 18.88
C THR A 188 4.33 -1.42 19.04
N ARG A 189 5.24 -0.46 18.93
CA ARG A 189 6.67 -0.67 19.14
C ARG A 189 6.98 -1.11 20.57
N ARG A 190 6.36 -0.49 21.56
CA ARG A 190 6.49 -0.89 22.97
C ARG A 190 6.04 -2.34 23.20
N GLU A 191 4.89 -2.72 22.67
CA GLU A 191 4.32 -4.05 22.88
C GLU A 191 5.08 -5.17 22.18
N LEU A 192 5.76 -4.87 21.09
CA LEU A 192 6.50 -5.86 20.29
C LEU A 192 8.02 -5.75 20.41
N ALA A 193 8.57 -4.78 21.17
CA ALA A 193 10.01 -4.48 21.25
C ALA A 193 10.87 -5.71 21.57
N ASP A 194 10.47 -6.48 22.59
CA ASP A 194 11.23 -7.64 23.10
C ASP A 194 10.58 -8.97 22.70
N PHE A 195 9.59 -8.93 21.83
CA PHE A 195 8.88 -10.14 21.44
C PHE A 195 9.69 -10.93 20.41
N GLN A 196 10.08 -12.15 20.81
CA GLN A 196 10.85 -13.07 19.99
C GLN A 196 10.28 -14.48 20.11
N ASP A 197 10.31 -15.22 19.02
CA ASP A 197 9.97 -16.64 18.94
C ASP A 197 10.71 -17.26 17.76
N GLU A 198 11.17 -18.50 17.89
CA GLU A 198 11.94 -19.18 16.85
C GLU A 198 11.18 -19.39 15.53
N ARG A 199 9.85 -19.40 15.60
CA ARG A 199 8.95 -19.54 14.44
C ARG A 199 8.77 -18.23 13.66
N ILE A 200 9.15 -17.09 14.25
CA ILE A 200 9.07 -15.77 13.62
C ILE A 200 10.26 -15.57 12.70
N LYS A 201 10.01 -15.09 11.49
CA LYS A 201 11.01 -14.65 10.53
C LYS A 201 11.37 -13.18 10.78
N GLU A 202 10.36 -12.32 10.91
CA GLU A 202 10.54 -10.88 11.07
C GLU A 202 9.31 -10.23 11.72
N ILE A 203 9.53 -9.12 12.43
CA ILE A 203 8.48 -8.21 12.90
C ILE A 203 8.70 -6.85 12.26
N ARG A 204 7.70 -6.35 11.55
CA ARG A 204 7.72 -5.05 10.86
C ARG A 204 6.66 -4.12 11.44
N ILE A 205 7.03 -2.86 11.66
CA ILE A 205 6.12 -1.84 12.22
C ILE A 205 6.35 -0.53 11.48
N MET A 206 5.25 0.04 10.97
CA MET A 206 5.27 1.33 10.30
C MET A 206 3.92 2.03 10.48
N GLY A 207 3.91 3.22 11.10
CA GLY A 207 2.69 3.99 11.32
C GLY A 207 1.58 3.18 11.99
N GLY A 208 0.43 3.08 11.32
CA GLY A 208 -0.71 2.30 11.80
C GLY A 208 -0.73 0.83 11.36
N CYS A 209 0.41 0.27 10.96
CA CYS A 209 0.54 -1.12 10.52
C CYS A 209 1.61 -1.87 11.31
N ALA A 210 1.31 -3.10 11.72
CA ALA A 210 2.26 -4.05 12.27
C ALA A 210 2.09 -5.41 11.60
N CYS A 211 3.19 -6.11 11.37
CA CYS A 211 3.20 -7.44 10.77
C CYS A 211 4.21 -8.34 11.49
N ILE A 212 3.78 -9.54 11.87
CA ILE A 212 4.64 -10.64 12.32
C ILE A 212 4.65 -11.66 11.19
N GLU A 213 5.77 -11.79 10.51
CA GLU A 213 5.97 -12.81 9.48
C GLU A 213 6.51 -14.08 10.11
N VAL A 214 5.87 -15.21 9.85
CA VAL A 214 6.33 -16.53 10.31
C VAL A 214 7.13 -17.23 9.22
N LYS A 215 8.05 -18.12 9.64
CA LYS A 215 8.89 -18.91 8.72
C LYS A 215 8.10 -19.97 7.94
N ASP A 216 7.03 -20.50 8.56
CA ASP A 216 6.15 -21.50 7.98
C ASP A 216 4.69 -21.06 8.18
N PRO A 217 3.90 -20.88 7.10
CA PRO A 217 2.48 -20.52 7.19
C PRO A 217 1.65 -21.48 8.06
N ALA A 218 2.05 -22.74 8.17
CA ALA A 218 1.37 -23.73 9.00
C ALA A 218 1.33 -23.33 10.48
N VAL A 219 2.28 -22.50 10.94
CA VAL A 219 2.30 -21.93 12.30
C VAL A 219 1.02 -21.14 12.60
N LEU A 220 0.41 -20.53 11.60
CA LEU A 220 -0.80 -19.70 11.75
C LEU A 220 -2.10 -20.50 11.61
N ALA A 221 -2.05 -21.81 11.43
CA ALA A 221 -3.24 -22.65 11.32
C ALA A 221 -4.05 -22.61 12.62
N GLY A 222 -5.30 -22.13 12.55
CA GLY A 222 -6.19 -21.96 13.68
C GLY A 222 -6.05 -20.64 14.45
N TYR A 223 -5.12 -19.76 14.08
CA TYR A 223 -4.94 -18.46 14.76
C TYR A 223 -6.21 -17.61 14.75
N GLN A 224 -6.92 -17.54 13.63
CA GLN A 224 -8.13 -16.73 13.53
C GLN A 224 -9.19 -17.14 14.58
N GLN A 225 -9.42 -18.44 14.75
CA GLN A 225 -10.36 -18.95 15.76
C GLN A 225 -9.86 -18.64 17.18
N PHE A 226 -8.58 -18.84 17.44
CA PHE A 226 -7.94 -18.52 18.71
C PHE A 226 -8.09 -17.04 19.09
N ALA A 227 -7.91 -16.13 18.12
CA ALA A 227 -8.08 -14.69 18.33
C ALA A 227 -9.55 -14.34 18.59
N TYR A 228 -10.45 -14.93 17.80
CA TYR A 228 -11.89 -14.73 17.94
C TYR A 228 -12.40 -15.12 19.34
N GLU A 229 -11.96 -16.26 19.89
CA GLU A 229 -12.32 -16.73 21.23
C GLU A 229 -11.83 -15.76 22.34
N ARG A 230 -10.86 -14.89 22.03
CA ARG A 230 -10.35 -13.82 22.91
C ARG A 230 -10.97 -12.45 22.66
N GLY A 231 -12.01 -12.41 21.78
CA GLY A 231 -12.68 -11.18 21.40
C GLY A 231 -11.81 -10.27 20.55
N VAL A 232 -10.90 -10.85 19.75
CA VAL A 232 -10.08 -10.13 18.78
C VAL A 232 -10.38 -10.65 17.38
N PHE A 233 -10.84 -9.78 16.49
CA PHE A 233 -10.96 -10.12 15.08
C PHE A 233 -9.62 -9.89 14.38
N SER A 234 -8.88 -10.95 14.15
CA SER A 234 -7.59 -10.92 13.45
C SER A 234 -7.51 -12.13 12.52
N ARG A 235 -7.29 -11.86 11.25
CA ARG A 235 -7.19 -12.89 10.20
C ARG A 235 -5.77 -12.89 9.66
N PRO A 236 -5.05 -14.02 9.69
CA PRO A 236 -3.76 -14.11 9.05
C PRO A 236 -3.94 -14.11 7.52
N PHE A 237 -2.89 -13.70 6.82
CA PHE A 237 -2.79 -13.78 5.37
C PHE A 237 -1.48 -14.46 5.03
N LEU A 238 -1.53 -15.62 4.36
CA LEU A 238 -0.34 -16.45 4.07
C LEU A 238 0.50 -16.68 5.35
N SER A 239 1.77 -16.25 5.33
CA SER A 239 2.70 -16.29 6.47
C SER A 239 2.62 -15.06 7.38
N TYR A 240 1.64 -14.18 7.19
CA TYR A 240 1.58 -12.88 7.85
C TYR A 240 0.44 -12.81 8.87
N MET A 241 0.80 -12.54 10.12
CA MET A 241 -0.10 -12.11 11.17
C MET A 241 0.04 -10.59 11.30
N TYR A 242 -0.98 -9.84 10.89
CA TYR A 242 -0.89 -8.39 10.78
C TYR A 242 -2.01 -7.66 11.52
N SER A 243 -1.75 -6.41 11.83
CA SER A 243 -2.69 -5.47 12.43
C SER A 243 -2.70 -4.16 11.64
N MET A 244 -3.89 -3.78 11.15
CA MET A 244 -4.19 -2.49 10.54
C MET A 244 -5.44 -1.94 11.22
N VAL A 245 -5.26 -1.36 12.39
CA VAL A 245 -6.35 -0.90 13.24
C VAL A 245 -6.98 0.41 12.75
N PRO A 246 -8.25 0.68 13.12
CA PRO A 246 -8.82 2.01 12.99
C PRO A 246 -8.10 2.98 13.92
N TYR A 247 -7.88 4.22 13.46
CA TYR A 247 -7.10 5.20 14.24
C TYR A 247 -7.79 5.75 15.49
N VAL A 248 -9.06 5.40 15.68
CA VAL A 248 -9.84 5.70 16.89
C VAL A 248 -9.74 4.60 17.95
N ILE A 249 -8.92 3.58 17.73
CA ILE A 249 -8.71 2.50 18.69
C ILE A 249 -8.14 3.05 20.00
N GLU A 250 -8.65 2.57 21.12
CA GLU A 250 -8.11 2.90 22.44
C GLU A 250 -6.91 2.00 22.80
N GLU A 251 -6.02 2.50 23.64
CA GLU A 251 -4.80 1.76 24.03
C GLU A 251 -5.09 0.38 24.61
N PRO A 252 -6.08 0.17 25.51
CA PRO A 252 -6.37 -1.16 26.05
C PRO A 252 -6.75 -2.17 24.97
N ASP A 253 -7.49 -1.75 23.93
CA ASP A 253 -7.90 -2.63 22.85
C ASP A 253 -6.71 -2.94 21.93
N LEU A 254 -5.86 -1.95 21.65
CA LEU A 254 -4.64 -2.15 20.88
C LEU A 254 -3.68 -3.12 21.57
N VAL A 255 -3.46 -2.95 22.89
CA VAL A 255 -2.64 -3.86 23.71
C VAL A 255 -3.23 -5.27 23.68
N LYS A 256 -4.56 -5.42 23.81
CA LYS A 256 -5.25 -6.71 23.76
C LYS A 256 -4.99 -7.45 22.44
N ILE A 257 -4.93 -6.72 21.30
CA ILE A 257 -4.58 -7.32 20.02
C ILE A 257 -3.18 -7.92 20.07
N PHE A 258 -2.18 -7.16 20.52
CA PHE A 258 -0.80 -7.66 20.57
C PHE A 258 -0.60 -8.74 21.62
N ASP A 259 -1.26 -8.67 22.76
CA ASP A 259 -1.25 -9.74 23.76
C ASP A 259 -1.83 -11.04 23.19
N THR A 260 -2.88 -10.94 22.39
CA THR A 260 -3.46 -12.10 21.69
C THR A 260 -2.49 -12.67 20.65
N MET A 261 -1.82 -11.83 19.88
CA MET A 261 -0.78 -12.26 18.94
C MET A 261 0.38 -12.96 19.66
N LYS A 262 0.90 -12.37 20.74
CA LYS A 262 1.98 -12.94 21.55
C LYS A 262 1.55 -14.26 22.22
N ALA A 263 0.33 -14.34 22.73
CA ALA A 263 -0.21 -15.54 23.37
C ALA A 263 -0.32 -16.73 22.41
N TRP A 264 -0.48 -16.49 21.12
CA TRP A 264 -0.47 -17.55 20.10
C TRP A 264 0.84 -18.31 20.07
N PHE A 265 1.97 -17.64 20.18
CA PHE A 265 3.30 -18.23 20.17
C PHE A 265 3.72 -18.84 21.54
N ARG A 266 2.99 -18.58 22.61
CA ARG A 266 3.24 -19.14 23.94
C ARG A 266 2.49 -20.46 24.22
N ARG A 267 1.86 -21.02 23.21
CA ARG A 267 1.08 -22.27 23.30
C ARG A 267 1.97 -23.49 23.25
#